data_cb1036f0315acf8f187c1d00b1f74002
#
_entry.id   cb1036f0315acf8f187c1d00b1f74002
#
_cell.length_a   1.000
_cell.length_b   1.000
_cell.length_c   1.000
_cell.angle_alpha   90.00
_cell.angle_beta   90.00
_cell.angle_gamma   90.00
#
_symmetry.space_group_name_H-M   'P 1'
#
loop_
_entity.id
_entity.type
_entity.pdbx_description
1 polymer ?
#
loop_
_entity_poly.entity_id
_entity_poly.type
_entity_poly.pdbx_seq_one_letter_code
_entity_poly.pdbx_strand_id
1 'polypeptide(L)'
;MEMAGGGLVSNAIINHYMYALVHGYDYKYYQASSIPDHHDTWIMPHAFRELIPDYQFVVAMDADVTIPHLEVPLEWMFNRWGIQKHTSMALPWDTMELRGGQPISIDGKGNRVLNTGFVVAQDSEMTREMLEKWRDCTSEERYAGCAQWKWAWSHEQRAFSEYIRYDYNATPETIISIPCDDAVGWPGFKADVESGNEGISDCSGNFVRHYTLGKDQVREAGMLSMMNPLAMILQKHLLKKADTVWYKEPEKKAEEKVEEKAEEQSEVREGDGDKEKDETREEEKKKKKKEDDGKAIPLILEGVLPETT
;
A
#
# COMPACT_ATOMS: atom_id res chain seq x y z
N MET A 1 17.95 -18.44 7.62
CA MET A 1 17.26 -17.14 7.53
C MET A 1 16.42 -17.00 8.79
N GLU A 2 16.74 -16.08 9.66
CA GLU A 2 15.98 -15.88 10.89
C GLU A 2 14.77 -14.98 10.57
N MET A 3 13.61 -15.60 10.45
CA MET A 3 12.32 -14.90 10.17
C MET A 3 11.74 -14.21 11.41
N ALA A 4 12.25 -14.58 12.59
CA ALA A 4 11.83 -14.03 13.87
C ALA A 4 12.63 -12.78 14.22
N GLY A 5 12.10 -11.62 13.95
CA GLY A 5 12.76 -10.37 14.38
C GLY A 5 12.37 -9.12 13.61
N GLY A 6 11.61 -9.27 12.55
CA GLY A 6 10.95 -8.14 11.91
C GLY A 6 11.85 -7.21 11.11
N GLY A 7 12.93 -7.71 10.50
CA GLY A 7 13.68 -6.96 9.49
C GLY A 7 12.85 -6.70 8.23
N LEU A 8 13.25 -5.69 7.45
CA LEU A 8 12.60 -5.30 6.20
C LEU A 8 12.29 -6.51 5.31
N VAL A 9 13.32 -7.27 4.97
CA VAL A 9 13.23 -8.45 4.06
C VAL A 9 12.26 -9.50 4.60
N SER A 10 12.30 -9.81 5.91
CA SER A 10 11.42 -10.82 6.52
C SER A 10 9.95 -10.42 6.44
N ASN A 11 9.63 -9.15 6.65
CA ASN A 11 8.25 -8.67 6.58
C ASN A 11 7.73 -8.65 5.14
N ALA A 12 8.55 -8.25 4.18
CA ALA A 12 8.20 -8.31 2.76
C ALA A 12 7.94 -9.76 2.32
N ILE A 13 8.84 -10.69 2.64
CA ILE A 13 8.68 -12.13 2.33
C ILE A 13 7.36 -12.66 2.89
N ILE A 14 7.01 -12.35 4.14
CA ILE A 14 5.75 -12.79 4.74
C ILE A 14 4.55 -12.27 3.96
N ASN A 15 4.52 -10.99 3.62
CA ASN A 15 3.43 -10.37 2.86
C ASN A 15 3.29 -11.00 1.46
N HIS A 16 4.41 -11.09 0.72
CA HIS A 16 4.42 -11.65 -0.63
C HIS A 16 4.07 -13.15 -0.65
N TYR A 17 4.64 -13.92 0.28
CA TYR A 17 4.35 -15.36 0.40
C TYR A 17 2.89 -15.62 0.76
N MET A 18 2.33 -14.84 1.71
CA MET A 18 0.91 -14.95 2.06
C MET A 18 0.01 -14.65 0.87
N TYR A 19 0.34 -13.60 0.10
CA TYR A 19 -0.39 -13.28 -1.12
C TYR A 19 -0.36 -14.43 -2.13
N ALA A 20 0.83 -14.96 -2.41
CA ALA A 20 0.98 -16.10 -3.31
C ALA A 20 0.20 -17.33 -2.81
N LEU A 21 0.27 -17.63 -1.50
CA LEU A 21 -0.44 -18.77 -0.90
C LEU A 21 -1.97 -18.62 -1.01
N VAL A 22 -2.51 -17.43 -0.78
CA VAL A 22 -3.96 -17.16 -0.87
C VAL A 22 -4.50 -17.42 -2.27
N HIS A 23 -3.72 -17.09 -3.29
CA HIS A 23 -4.13 -17.20 -4.69
C HIS A 23 -3.62 -18.44 -5.41
N GLY A 24 -2.77 -19.24 -4.76
CA GLY A 24 -2.18 -20.45 -5.37
C GLY A 24 -1.08 -20.14 -6.39
N TYR A 25 -0.40 -19.01 -6.25
CA TYR A 25 0.74 -18.66 -7.07
C TYR A 25 2.01 -19.30 -6.54
N ASP A 26 2.95 -19.60 -7.44
CA ASP A 26 4.30 -19.98 -7.06
C ASP A 26 5.04 -18.77 -6.50
N TYR A 27 5.73 -18.96 -5.38
CA TYR A 27 6.58 -17.94 -4.77
C TYR A 27 8.04 -18.35 -4.81
N LYS A 28 8.89 -17.47 -5.32
CA LYS A 28 10.34 -17.65 -5.36
C LYS A 28 11.00 -16.49 -4.61
N TYR A 29 11.79 -16.82 -3.60
CA TYR A 29 12.74 -15.87 -3.02
C TYR A 29 14.06 -16.03 -3.75
N TYR A 30 14.32 -15.10 -4.67
CA TYR A 30 15.50 -15.14 -5.51
C TYR A 30 16.70 -14.56 -4.76
N GLN A 31 17.67 -15.39 -4.46
CA GLN A 31 18.92 -15.01 -3.82
C GLN A 31 20.07 -15.25 -4.79
N ALA A 32 20.76 -14.19 -5.17
CA ALA A 32 21.90 -14.23 -6.08
C ALA A 32 23.16 -13.64 -5.43
N SER A 33 24.29 -13.93 -6.01
CA SER A 33 25.52 -13.20 -5.74
C SER A 33 25.50 -11.85 -6.44
N SER A 34 26.17 -10.85 -5.86
CA SER A 34 26.34 -9.54 -6.49
C SER A 34 26.99 -9.68 -7.86
N ILE A 35 26.52 -8.91 -8.81
CA ILE A 35 27.11 -8.84 -10.16
C ILE A 35 28.37 -7.97 -10.07
N PRO A 36 29.54 -8.45 -10.51
CA PRO A 36 30.77 -7.66 -10.46
C PRO A 36 30.60 -6.30 -11.16
N ASP A 37 31.10 -5.26 -10.50
CA ASP A 37 31.07 -3.87 -11.02
C ASP A 37 29.64 -3.31 -11.28
N HIS A 38 28.64 -3.79 -10.52
CA HIS A 38 27.27 -3.28 -10.62
C HIS A 38 26.64 -3.12 -9.22
N HIS A 39 25.68 -2.22 -9.09
CA HIS A 39 24.80 -2.16 -7.96
C HIS A 39 23.89 -3.41 -7.92
N ASP A 40 23.56 -3.92 -6.72
CA ASP A 40 22.86 -5.20 -6.54
C ASP A 40 21.47 -5.25 -7.19
N THR A 41 20.83 -4.10 -7.43
CA THR A 41 19.55 -4.05 -8.15
C THR A 41 19.63 -4.60 -9.59
N TRP A 42 20.80 -4.61 -10.20
CA TRP A 42 21.03 -5.24 -11.52
C TRP A 42 20.80 -6.76 -11.54
N ILE A 43 20.62 -7.38 -10.39
CA ILE A 43 20.16 -8.78 -10.29
C ILE A 43 18.79 -8.96 -10.95
N MET A 44 17.93 -7.95 -10.94
CA MET A 44 16.54 -8.05 -11.41
C MET A 44 16.42 -8.54 -12.88
N PRO A 45 17.04 -7.92 -13.91
CA PRO A 45 16.93 -8.42 -15.27
C PRO A 45 17.53 -9.82 -15.44
N HIS A 46 18.53 -10.21 -14.64
CA HIS A 46 19.07 -11.57 -14.64
C HIS A 46 18.06 -12.57 -14.07
N ALA A 47 17.42 -12.25 -12.95
CA ALA A 47 16.41 -13.11 -12.33
C ALA A 47 15.20 -13.33 -13.25
N PHE A 48 14.71 -12.28 -13.90
CA PHE A 48 13.64 -12.41 -14.88
C PHE A 48 14.02 -13.34 -16.02
N ARG A 49 15.20 -13.16 -16.59
CA ARG A 49 15.70 -13.95 -17.70
C ARG A 49 15.80 -15.45 -17.37
N GLU A 50 16.14 -15.75 -16.11
CA GLU A 50 16.23 -17.13 -15.63
C GLU A 50 14.85 -17.75 -15.41
N LEU A 51 13.91 -16.98 -14.85
CA LEU A 51 12.62 -17.51 -14.43
C LEU A 51 11.55 -17.50 -15.52
N ILE A 52 11.59 -16.55 -16.44
CA ILE A 52 10.50 -16.35 -17.42
C ILE A 52 10.21 -17.57 -18.31
N PRO A 53 11.18 -18.43 -18.68
CA PRO A 53 10.88 -19.60 -19.50
C PRO A 53 9.98 -20.65 -18.83
N ASP A 54 9.90 -20.64 -17.49
CA ASP A 54 9.14 -21.63 -16.71
C ASP A 54 7.72 -21.14 -16.37
N TYR A 55 7.39 -19.88 -16.64
CA TYR A 55 6.13 -19.24 -16.20
C TYR A 55 5.51 -18.41 -17.33
N GLN A 56 4.18 -18.41 -17.39
CA GLN A 56 3.46 -17.50 -18.28
C GLN A 56 3.64 -16.04 -17.87
N PHE A 57 3.68 -15.79 -16.57
CA PHE A 57 3.95 -14.48 -15.96
C PHE A 57 4.96 -14.63 -14.84
N VAL A 58 5.89 -13.70 -14.76
CA VAL A 58 6.75 -13.49 -13.60
C VAL A 58 6.49 -12.10 -13.06
N VAL A 59 6.20 -12.02 -11.78
CA VAL A 59 6.02 -10.75 -11.06
C VAL A 59 7.15 -10.58 -10.06
N ALA A 60 8.00 -9.60 -10.29
CA ALA A 60 9.06 -9.25 -9.34
C ALA A 60 8.58 -8.14 -8.40
N MET A 61 9.00 -8.25 -7.15
CA MET A 61 8.74 -7.26 -6.11
C MET A 61 9.98 -7.04 -5.26
N ASP A 62 10.33 -5.77 -5.04
CA ASP A 62 11.41 -5.40 -4.12
C ASP A 62 11.07 -5.71 -2.66
N ALA A 63 12.09 -5.81 -1.82
CA ALA A 63 11.92 -6.10 -0.40
C ALA A 63 11.24 -4.97 0.40
N ASP A 64 11.04 -3.81 -0.17
CA ASP A 64 10.30 -2.69 0.40
C ASP A 64 8.94 -2.45 -0.28
N VAL A 65 8.47 -3.46 -1.02
CA VAL A 65 7.12 -3.50 -1.60
C VAL A 65 6.19 -4.29 -0.69
N THR A 66 4.91 -3.89 -0.62
CA THR A 66 3.85 -4.66 0.04
C THR A 66 2.58 -4.66 -0.81
N ILE A 67 1.79 -5.72 -0.67
CA ILE A 67 0.44 -5.83 -1.22
C ILE A 67 -0.55 -5.60 -0.07
N PRO A 68 -1.24 -4.44 -0.03
CA PRO A 68 -2.16 -4.13 1.07
C PRO A 68 -3.47 -4.94 1.02
N HIS A 69 -3.88 -5.39 -0.15
CA HIS A 69 -5.14 -6.09 -0.42
C HIS A 69 -4.85 -7.53 -0.85
N LEU A 70 -4.65 -8.41 0.14
CA LEU A 70 -4.34 -9.83 -0.12
C LEU A 70 -5.48 -10.57 -0.84
N GLU A 71 -6.69 -10.04 -0.81
CA GLU A 71 -7.88 -10.63 -1.45
C GLU A 71 -7.99 -10.34 -2.94
N VAL A 72 -7.22 -9.39 -3.49
CA VAL A 72 -7.31 -8.98 -4.90
C VAL A 72 -6.33 -9.81 -5.74
N PRO A 73 -6.78 -10.68 -6.66
CA PRO A 73 -5.89 -11.52 -7.45
C PRO A 73 -5.16 -10.74 -8.54
N LEU A 74 -3.98 -11.25 -8.96
CA LEU A 74 -3.19 -10.65 -10.04
C LEU A 74 -3.97 -10.55 -11.36
N GLU A 75 -4.80 -11.54 -11.68
CA GLU A 75 -5.61 -11.55 -12.91
C GLU A 75 -6.57 -10.38 -12.96
N TRP A 76 -7.14 -9.99 -11.81
CA TRP A 76 -7.98 -8.79 -11.74
C TRP A 76 -7.17 -7.52 -11.98
N MET A 77 -5.98 -7.42 -11.36
CA MET A 77 -5.09 -6.28 -11.58
C MET A 77 -4.60 -6.21 -13.03
N PHE A 78 -4.25 -7.34 -13.63
CA PHE A 78 -3.82 -7.39 -15.03
C PHE A 78 -4.92 -6.91 -15.98
N ASN A 79 -6.18 -7.33 -15.74
CA ASN A 79 -7.33 -6.83 -16.49
C ASN A 79 -7.53 -5.32 -16.30
N ARG A 80 -7.41 -4.83 -15.07
CA ARG A 80 -7.52 -3.40 -14.76
C ARG A 80 -6.45 -2.57 -15.48
N TRP A 81 -5.23 -3.09 -15.55
CA TRP A 81 -4.12 -2.40 -16.22
C TRP A 81 -4.10 -2.61 -17.73
N GLY A 82 -5.01 -3.40 -18.27
CA GLY A 82 -5.11 -3.64 -19.71
C GLY A 82 -4.01 -4.54 -20.26
N ILE A 83 -3.42 -5.42 -19.45
CA ILE A 83 -2.42 -6.40 -19.92
C ILE A 83 -3.10 -7.36 -20.89
N GLN A 84 -2.56 -7.46 -22.11
CA GLN A 84 -3.06 -8.27 -23.20
C GLN A 84 -2.05 -9.36 -23.58
N LYS A 85 -2.47 -10.28 -24.44
CA LYS A 85 -1.60 -11.37 -24.91
C LYS A 85 -0.29 -10.89 -25.55
N HIS A 86 -0.27 -9.70 -26.15
CA HIS A 86 0.90 -9.10 -26.79
C HIS A 86 1.72 -8.18 -25.87
N THR A 87 1.26 -7.97 -24.63
CA THR A 87 1.99 -7.19 -23.63
C THR A 87 3.20 -7.98 -23.17
N SER A 88 4.38 -7.42 -23.28
CA SER A 88 5.63 -8.01 -22.79
C SER A 88 5.88 -7.72 -21.34
N MET A 89 5.76 -6.44 -20.95
CA MET A 89 6.02 -6.01 -19.58
C MET A 89 5.01 -4.94 -19.12
N ALA A 90 4.75 -4.90 -17.82
CA ALA A 90 4.02 -3.81 -17.21
C ALA A 90 4.77 -3.34 -15.94
N LEU A 91 5.01 -2.02 -15.87
CA LEU A 91 5.74 -1.37 -14.79
C LEU A 91 4.99 -0.09 -14.39
N PRO A 92 4.94 0.27 -13.11
CA PRO A 92 4.30 1.51 -12.70
C PRO A 92 5.15 2.73 -13.06
N TRP A 93 4.47 3.87 -13.28
CA TRP A 93 5.13 5.15 -13.26
C TRP A 93 5.78 5.38 -11.89
N ASP A 94 7.03 5.82 -11.88
CA ASP A 94 7.70 6.20 -10.65
C ASP A 94 7.00 7.37 -9.96
N THR A 95 7.22 7.56 -8.66
CA THR A 95 6.80 8.77 -7.95
C THR A 95 7.52 10.00 -8.52
N MET A 96 6.88 11.15 -8.50
CA MET A 96 7.57 12.39 -8.84
C MET A 96 8.44 12.82 -7.67
N GLU A 97 9.73 12.82 -7.90
CA GLU A 97 10.72 13.24 -6.92
C GLU A 97 11.49 14.46 -7.44
N LEU A 98 11.72 15.40 -6.53
CA LEU A 98 12.57 16.56 -6.77
C LEU A 98 13.84 16.44 -5.93
N ARG A 99 14.95 16.93 -6.49
CA ARG A 99 16.20 17.10 -5.75
C ARG A 99 16.78 18.47 -6.13
N GLY A 100 16.90 19.37 -5.17
CA GLY A 100 17.29 20.75 -5.44
C GLY A 100 16.33 21.45 -6.42
N GLY A 101 15.03 21.17 -6.33
CA GLY A 101 14.01 21.71 -7.23
C GLY A 101 14.00 21.11 -8.64
N GLN A 102 14.85 20.13 -8.93
CA GLN A 102 14.91 19.46 -10.24
C GLN A 102 14.25 18.09 -10.19
N PRO A 103 13.38 17.74 -11.16
CA PRO A 103 12.75 16.43 -11.20
C PRO A 103 13.79 15.35 -11.53
N ILE A 104 13.95 14.38 -10.61
CA ILE A 104 14.86 13.24 -10.82
C ILE A 104 14.13 12.02 -11.39
N SER A 105 12.79 12.01 -11.36
CA SER A 105 11.96 10.95 -11.93
C SER A 105 11.60 11.16 -13.40
N ILE A 106 12.35 12.02 -14.10
CA ILE A 106 12.21 12.28 -15.53
C ILE A 106 13.47 11.80 -16.24
N ASP A 107 13.30 11.08 -17.34
CA ASP A 107 14.41 10.58 -18.16
C ASP A 107 15.01 11.69 -19.07
N GLY A 108 16.09 11.39 -19.75
CA GLY A 108 16.78 12.31 -20.66
C GLY A 108 15.96 12.79 -21.86
N LYS A 109 14.80 12.17 -22.12
CA LYS A 109 13.85 12.54 -23.19
C LYS A 109 12.62 13.27 -22.66
N GLY A 110 12.58 13.59 -21.36
CA GLY A 110 11.49 14.34 -20.73
C GLY A 110 10.30 13.51 -20.32
N ASN A 111 10.39 12.18 -20.34
CA ASN A 111 9.32 11.28 -19.92
C ASN A 111 9.53 10.78 -18.49
N ARG A 112 8.43 10.58 -17.77
CA ARG A 112 8.47 10.00 -16.43
C ARG A 112 9.15 8.64 -16.47
N VAL A 113 9.98 8.35 -15.48
CA VAL A 113 10.68 7.07 -15.32
C VAL A 113 9.67 6.00 -14.89
N LEU A 114 9.89 4.77 -15.33
CA LEU A 114 9.15 3.60 -14.84
C LEU A 114 9.87 3.02 -13.62
N ASN A 115 9.10 2.63 -12.61
CA ASN A 115 9.63 2.06 -11.38
C ASN A 115 9.76 0.54 -11.50
N THR A 116 10.87 -0.02 -11.07
CA THR A 116 11.17 -1.45 -11.14
C THR A 116 10.94 -2.21 -9.83
N GLY A 117 10.49 -1.55 -8.78
CA GLY A 117 10.15 -2.22 -7.52
C GLY A 117 8.95 -3.17 -7.61
N PHE A 118 8.10 -2.98 -8.64
CA PHE A 118 7.04 -3.91 -9.02
C PHE A 118 7.02 -4.06 -10.54
N VAL A 119 7.27 -5.24 -11.03
CA VAL A 119 7.34 -5.51 -12.49
C VAL A 119 6.58 -6.76 -12.83
N VAL A 120 5.72 -6.70 -13.83
CA VAL A 120 5.07 -7.85 -14.45
C VAL A 120 5.74 -8.12 -15.78
N ALA A 121 6.21 -9.33 -16.01
CA ALA A 121 6.71 -9.80 -17.32
C ALA A 121 5.88 -10.99 -17.78
N GLN A 122 5.39 -10.95 -19.00
CA GLN A 122 4.70 -12.07 -19.66
C GLN A 122 5.64 -12.78 -20.61
N ASP A 123 5.68 -14.11 -20.58
CA ASP A 123 6.56 -14.87 -21.44
C ASP A 123 6.19 -14.70 -22.94
N SER A 124 7.16 -14.25 -23.70
CA SER A 124 7.14 -14.15 -25.15
C SER A 124 8.55 -14.02 -25.68
N GLU A 125 8.74 -14.26 -26.97
CA GLU A 125 10.03 -14.04 -27.63
C GLU A 125 10.49 -12.57 -27.48
N MET A 126 9.56 -11.63 -27.65
CA MET A 126 9.82 -10.20 -27.49
C MET A 126 10.23 -9.85 -26.05
N THR A 127 9.59 -10.44 -25.05
CA THR A 127 9.95 -10.23 -23.64
C THR A 127 11.36 -10.75 -23.36
N ARG A 128 11.70 -11.92 -23.85
CA ARG A 128 13.03 -12.52 -23.67
C ARG A 128 14.12 -11.65 -24.33
N GLU A 129 13.86 -11.14 -25.53
CA GLU A 129 14.75 -10.17 -26.19
C GLU A 129 14.90 -8.88 -25.38
N MET A 130 13.79 -8.34 -24.87
CA MET A 130 13.77 -7.12 -24.03
C MET A 130 14.61 -7.31 -22.76
N LEU A 131 14.47 -8.45 -22.09
CA LEU A 131 15.23 -8.79 -20.88
C LEU A 131 16.73 -8.96 -21.18
N GLU A 132 17.10 -9.51 -22.33
CA GLU A 132 18.51 -9.59 -22.76
C GLU A 132 19.10 -8.20 -22.99
N LYS A 133 18.38 -7.34 -23.70
CA LYS A 133 18.79 -5.96 -23.92
C LYS A 133 18.94 -5.20 -22.60
N TRP A 134 18.03 -5.42 -21.65
CA TRP A 134 18.10 -4.78 -20.35
C TRP A 134 19.30 -5.26 -19.56
N ARG A 135 19.48 -6.56 -19.43
CA ARG A 135 20.63 -7.18 -18.77
C ARG A 135 21.97 -6.67 -19.32
N ASP A 136 22.07 -6.60 -20.64
CA ASP A 136 23.33 -6.30 -21.34
C ASP A 136 23.51 -4.81 -21.63
N CYS A 137 22.62 -3.93 -21.17
CA CYS A 137 22.63 -2.49 -21.44
C CYS A 137 24.00 -1.87 -21.13
N THR A 138 24.57 -2.20 -19.99
CA THR A 138 25.82 -1.62 -19.48
C THR A 138 27.09 -2.09 -20.22
N SER A 139 26.98 -3.04 -21.13
CA SER A 139 28.09 -3.40 -22.04
C SER A 139 28.37 -2.30 -23.06
N GLU A 140 27.40 -1.44 -23.31
CA GLU A 140 27.41 -0.37 -24.33
C GLU A 140 27.51 -0.84 -25.76
N GLU A 141 27.44 -2.15 -26.03
CA GLU A 141 27.42 -2.66 -27.39
C GLU A 141 26.24 -2.13 -28.21
N ARG A 142 25.11 -1.87 -27.54
CA ARG A 142 23.87 -1.37 -28.13
C ARG A 142 23.53 0.04 -27.69
N TYR A 143 23.77 0.38 -26.43
CA TYR A 143 23.29 1.61 -25.81
C TYR A 143 24.45 2.42 -25.24
N ALA A 144 25.02 3.29 -26.06
CA ALA A 144 26.09 4.17 -25.64
C ALA A 144 25.69 5.02 -24.44
N GLY A 145 26.53 5.09 -23.41
CA GLY A 145 26.28 5.81 -22.17
C GLY A 145 25.51 5.02 -21.12
N CYS A 146 25.07 3.76 -21.40
CA CYS A 146 24.35 2.97 -20.42
C CYS A 146 25.24 2.52 -19.24
N ALA A 147 26.56 2.39 -19.43
CA ALA A 147 27.49 1.96 -18.39
C ALA A 147 27.50 2.87 -17.15
N GLN A 148 27.11 4.14 -17.30
CA GLN A 148 26.96 5.06 -16.16
C GLN A 148 25.95 4.54 -15.14
N TRP A 149 24.91 3.81 -15.58
CA TRP A 149 23.84 3.31 -14.72
C TRP A 149 24.24 2.06 -13.93
N LYS A 150 25.45 1.54 -14.08
CA LYS A 150 25.96 0.50 -13.18
C LYS A 150 25.89 0.94 -11.71
N TRP A 151 26.18 2.22 -11.45
CA TRP A 151 26.26 2.80 -10.11
C TRP A 151 25.45 4.09 -9.93
N ALA A 152 25.12 4.81 -11.01
CA ALA A 152 24.32 6.02 -10.91
C ALA A 152 22.85 5.67 -10.57
N TRP A 153 22.26 6.50 -9.72
CA TRP A 153 20.84 6.39 -9.35
C TRP A 153 19.94 6.62 -10.60
N SER A 154 18.92 5.82 -10.89
CA SER A 154 18.44 4.63 -10.17
C SER A 154 18.78 3.33 -10.93
N HIS A 155 20.03 3.13 -11.28
CA HIS A 155 20.63 1.88 -11.73
C HIS A 155 19.89 1.23 -12.93
N GLU A 156 19.47 -0.05 -12.81
CA GLU A 156 18.77 -0.82 -13.84
C GLU A 156 17.40 -0.21 -14.18
N GLN A 157 16.72 0.40 -13.23
CA GLN A 157 15.47 1.12 -13.45
C GLN A 157 15.67 2.28 -14.43
N ARG A 158 16.74 3.05 -14.23
CA ARG A 158 17.07 4.17 -15.10
C ARG A 158 17.48 3.67 -16.48
N ALA A 159 18.27 2.64 -16.56
CA ALA A 159 18.66 2.02 -17.82
C ALA A 159 17.45 1.55 -18.63
N PHE A 160 16.47 0.90 -18.00
CA PHE A 160 15.22 0.52 -18.65
C PHE A 160 14.49 1.73 -19.22
N SER A 161 14.35 2.77 -18.42
CA SER A 161 13.59 3.97 -18.79
C SER A 161 14.30 4.86 -19.83
N GLU A 162 15.63 4.94 -19.81
CA GLU A 162 16.41 5.76 -20.77
C GLU A 162 16.56 5.09 -22.13
N TYR A 163 16.66 3.75 -22.17
CA TYR A 163 17.05 3.02 -23.37
C TYR A 163 16.02 1.97 -23.78
N ILE A 164 15.78 0.96 -22.96
CA ILE A 164 15.11 -0.27 -23.34
C ILE A 164 13.68 0.00 -23.83
N ARG A 165 12.90 0.76 -23.07
CA ARG A 165 11.50 1.03 -23.41
C ARG A 165 11.32 1.68 -24.77
N TYR A 166 12.31 2.41 -25.26
CA TYR A 166 12.22 3.14 -26.52
C TYR A 166 12.40 2.25 -27.77
N ASP A 167 13.01 1.09 -27.64
CA ASP A 167 13.08 0.12 -28.71
C ASP A 167 11.70 -0.48 -29.06
N TYR A 168 10.74 -0.39 -28.13
CA TYR A 168 9.44 -1.05 -28.22
C TYR A 168 8.25 -0.08 -28.32
N ASN A 169 8.50 1.22 -28.41
CA ASN A 169 7.45 2.25 -28.50
C ASN A 169 6.61 2.19 -29.77
N ALA A 170 7.09 1.53 -30.82
CA ALA A 170 6.39 1.43 -32.10
C ALA A 170 5.11 0.57 -32.02
N THR A 171 5.03 -0.31 -31.03
CA THR A 171 3.86 -1.15 -30.80
C THR A 171 3.23 -0.73 -29.48
N PRO A 172 2.09 -0.02 -29.49
CA PRO A 172 1.36 0.31 -28.27
C PRO A 172 1.07 -0.95 -27.45
N GLU A 173 1.05 -0.81 -26.13
CA GLU A 173 0.73 -1.87 -25.19
C GLU A 173 1.76 -3.03 -25.10
N THR A 174 2.88 -2.97 -25.82
CA THR A 174 4.00 -3.89 -25.59
C THR A 174 4.57 -3.69 -24.19
N ILE A 175 4.72 -2.43 -23.77
CA ILE A 175 5.06 -2.06 -22.41
C ILE A 175 3.91 -1.21 -21.86
N ILE A 176 3.26 -1.72 -20.82
CA ILE A 176 2.20 -0.99 -20.11
C ILE A 176 2.80 -0.21 -18.95
N SER A 177 2.44 1.07 -18.90
CA SER A 177 2.74 1.91 -17.74
C SER A 177 1.56 1.86 -16.76
N ILE A 178 1.74 1.18 -15.64
CA ILE A 178 0.74 1.08 -14.58
C ILE A 178 0.61 2.46 -13.91
N PRO A 179 -0.61 2.95 -13.62
CA PRO A 179 -0.78 4.17 -12.84
C PRO A 179 -0.06 4.07 -11.48
N CYS A 180 0.69 5.10 -11.12
CA CYS A 180 1.43 5.08 -9.85
C CYS A 180 0.51 5.07 -8.63
N ASP A 181 -0.73 5.53 -8.76
CA ASP A 181 -1.76 5.37 -7.74
C ASP A 181 -2.15 3.92 -7.48
N ASP A 182 -2.02 3.06 -8.48
CA ASP A 182 -2.30 1.63 -8.33
C ASP A 182 -1.09 0.86 -7.76
N ALA A 183 0.13 1.26 -8.15
CA ALA A 183 1.34 0.56 -7.72
C ALA A 183 2.54 1.52 -7.69
N VAL A 184 2.98 1.95 -6.58
CA VAL A 184 4.26 2.55 -6.20
C VAL A 184 4.14 3.42 -4.96
N GLY A 185 3.23 4.36 -4.88
CA GLY A 185 3.11 5.26 -3.74
C GLY A 185 2.65 4.58 -2.45
N TRP A 186 2.48 5.34 -1.40
CA TRP A 186 1.81 4.89 -0.17
C TRP A 186 1.13 6.06 0.53
N PRO A 187 0.05 5.81 1.30
CA PRO A 187 -0.62 6.87 2.04
C PRO A 187 0.32 7.50 3.07
N GLY A 188 0.41 8.83 3.04
CA GLY A 188 1.25 9.57 4.00
C GLY A 188 2.69 9.79 3.57
N PHE A 189 3.08 9.38 2.36
CA PHE A 189 4.35 9.81 1.78
C PHE A 189 4.44 11.33 1.80
N LYS A 190 5.51 11.85 2.37
CA LYS A 190 5.77 13.29 2.47
C LYS A 190 7.19 13.57 2.02
N ALA A 191 7.37 14.72 1.38
CA ALA A 191 8.70 15.27 1.16
C ALA A 191 9.44 15.40 2.51
N ASP A 192 10.66 14.91 2.56
CA ASP A 192 11.57 15.13 3.67
C ASP A 192 12.68 16.06 3.22
N VAL A 193 12.42 17.35 3.41
CA VAL A 193 13.31 18.44 2.99
C VAL A 193 14.61 18.43 3.81
N GLU A 194 14.57 17.98 5.07
CA GLU A 194 15.74 17.94 5.95
C GLU A 194 16.76 16.89 5.51
N SER A 195 16.30 15.76 4.97
CA SER A 195 17.17 14.73 4.39
C SER A 195 17.58 15.02 2.94
N GLY A 196 17.13 16.13 2.37
CA GLY A 196 17.35 16.49 0.98
C GLY A 196 16.44 15.75 -0.01
N ASN A 197 15.46 15.02 0.48
CA ASN A 197 14.42 14.41 -0.32
C ASN A 197 13.23 15.35 -0.42
N GLU A 198 13.19 16.10 -1.50
CA GLU A 198 12.03 16.94 -1.87
C GLU A 198 10.99 16.11 -2.63
N GLY A 199 10.88 14.80 -2.27
CA GLY A 199 9.96 13.89 -2.92
C GLY A 199 8.51 14.35 -2.74
N ILE A 200 7.80 14.50 -3.83
CA ILE A 200 6.36 14.71 -3.83
C ILE A 200 5.74 13.46 -4.41
N SER A 201 5.26 12.56 -3.57
CA SER A 201 4.41 11.49 -4.06
C SER A 201 3.01 12.05 -4.29
N ASP A 202 2.58 11.94 -5.52
CA ASP A 202 1.20 12.12 -5.94
C ASP A 202 0.47 10.77 -6.02
N CYS A 203 1.07 9.70 -5.47
CA CYS A 203 0.64 8.31 -5.65
C CYS A 203 0.33 7.66 -4.31
N SER A 204 -0.82 6.99 -4.21
CA SER A 204 -1.31 6.35 -2.98
C SER A 204 -0.98 4.85 -2.87
N GLY A 205 -0.64 4.17 -3.98
CA GLY A 205 -0.33 2.74 -3.99
C GLY A 205 -1.52 1.89 -3.53
N ASN A 206 -2.63 1.96 -4.26
CA ASN A 206 -3.87 1.32 -3.84
C ASN A 206 -3.78 -0.21 -3.79
N PHE A 207 -3.04 -0.83 -4.72
CA PHE A 207 -2.91 -2.29 -4.81
C PHE A 207 -1.50 -2.78 -4.49
N VAL A 208 -0.49 -1.98 -4.81
CA VAL A 208 0.92 -2.26 -4.51
C VAL A 208 1.57 -0.99 -3.96
N ARG A 209 2.25 -1.11 -2.85
CA ARG A 209 2.94 0.00 -2.17
C ARG A 209 4.43 -0.25 -2.15
N HIS A 210 5.19 0.72 -2.61
CA HIS A 210 6.64 0.67 -2.65
C HIS A 210 7.23 1.73 -1.73
N TYR A 211 7.71 1.32 -0.57
CA TYR A 211 8.20 2.20 0.51
C TYR A 211 9.64 2.64 0.31
N THR A 212 9.97 3.23 -0.85
CA THR A 212 11.34 3.65 -1.20
C THR A 212 11.98 4.55 -0.16
N LEU A 213 11.23 5.50 0.39
CA LEU A 213 11.69 6.46 1.41
C LEU A 213 11.10 6.21 2.81
N GLY A 214 10.35 5.13 2.98
CA GLY A 214 9.68 4.78 4.25
C GLY A 214 9.82 3.31 4.58
N LYS A 215 11.02 2.75 4.43
CA LYS A 215 11.29 1.30 4.59
C LYS A 215 10.97 0.76 5.99
N ASP A 216 11.01 1.59 7.00
CA ASP A 216 10.58 1.31 8.37
C ASP A 216 9.07 0.99 8.48
N GLN A 217 8.25 1.51 7.55
CA GLN A 217 6.81 1.30 7.51
C GLN A 217 6.41 -0.07 6.93
N VAL A 218 7.30 -0.77 6.23
CA VAL A 218 7.00 -2.08 5.57
C VAL A 218 6.50 -3.11 6.57
N ARG A 219 7.04 -3.10 7.79
CA ARG A 219 6.61 -4.02 8.85
C ARG A 219 5.16 -3.80 9.23
N GLU A 220 4.79 -2.56 9.53
CA GLU A 220 3.42 -2.22 9.91
C GLU A 220 2.47 -2.47 8.75
N ALA A 221 2.82 -2.05 7.55
CA ALA A 221 2.03 -2.27 6.33
C ALA A 221 1.79 -3.76 6.06
N GLY A 222 2.81 -4.59 6.18
CA GLY A 222 2.69 -6.04 6.03
C GLY A 222 1.79 -6.67 7.11
N MET A 223 1.90 -6.23 8.35
CA MET A 223 1.02 -6.68 9.43
C MET A 223 -0.44 -6.25 9.20
N LEU A 224 -0.67 -5.00 8.82
CA LEU A 224 -2.02 -4.49 8.57
C LEU A 224 -2.70 -5.21 7.41
N SER A 225 -1.95 -5.56 6.34
CA SER A 225 -2.50 -6.32 5.21
C SER A 225 -3.05 -7.69 5.62
N MET A 226 -2.47 -8.32 6.64
CA MET A 226 -2.94 -9.59 7.19
C MET A 226 -4.07 -9.40 8.21
N MET A 227 -3.98 -8.36 9.05
CA MET A 227 -4.95 -8.12 10.12
C MET A 227 -6.29 -7.61 9.60
N ASN A 228 -6.32 -6.82 8.53
CA ASN A 228 -7.57 -6.27 7.99
C ASN A 228 -8.56 -7.36 7.54
N PRO A 229 -8.19 -8.37 6.72
CA PRO A 229 -9.08 -9.47 6.38
C PRO A 229 -9.58 -10.26 7.60
N LEU A 230 -8.70 -10.49 8.58
CA LEU A 230 -9.06 -11.17 9.82
C LEU A 230 -10.07 -10.34 10.62
N ALA A 231 -9.85 -9.04 10.77
CA ALA A 231 -10.77 -8.14 11.45
C ALA A 231 -12.15 -8.13 10.79
N MET A 232 -12.22 -8.10 9.45
CA MET A 232 -13.48 -8.19 8.71
C MET A 232 -14.23 -9.51 8.98
N ILE A 233 -13.53 -10.65 9.01
CA ILE A 233 -14.12 -11.96 9.32
C ILE A 233 -14.68 -11.95 10.74
N LEU A 234 -13.91 -11.48 11.72
CA LEU A 234 -14.32 -11.41 13.12
C LEU A 234 -15.50 -10.46 13.32
N GLN A 235 -15.50 -9.30 12.67
CA GLN A 235 -16.61 -8.35 12.71
C GLN A 235 -17.89 -8.99 12.15
N LYS A 236 -17.80 -9.61 10.97
CA LYS A 236 -18.96 -10.32 10.38
C LYS A 236 -19.49 -11.43 11.29
N HIS A 237 -18.60 -12.17 11.96
CA HIS A 237 -19.00 -13.20 12.92
C HIS A 237 -19.66 -12.60 14.17
N LEU A 238 -19.10 -11.51 14.70
CA LEU A 238 -19.66 -10.77 15.85
C LEU A 238 -21.06 -10.27 15.53
N LEU A 239 -21.27 -9.64 14.36
CA LEU A 239 -22.58 -9.14 13.95
C LEU A 239 -23.62 -10.25 13.81
N LYS A 240 -23.23 -11.46 13.33
CA LYS A 240 -24.12 -12.62 13.29
C LYS A 240 -24.56 -13.11 14.66
N LYS A 241 -23.79 -12.81 15.69
CA LYS A 241 -24.07 -13.18 17.10
C LYS A 241 -24.48 -11.97 17.95
N ALA A 242 -24.91 -10.88 17.33
CA ALA A 242 -25.24 -9.65 18.04
C ALA A 242 -26.21 -9.88 19.19
N ASP A 243 -27.26 -10.69 18.98
CA ASP A 243 -28.28 -10.98 20.00
C ASP A 243 -27.75 -11.74 21.23
N THR A 244 -26.62 -12.43 21.10
CA THR A 244 -26.01 -13.20 22.20
C THR A 244 -24.80 -12.51 22.82
N VAL A 245 -24.18 -11.56 22.12
CA VAL A 245 -22.95 -10.88 22.53
C VAL A 245 -23.21 -9.45 22.99
N TRP A 246 -24.24 -8.81 22.43
CA TRP A 246 -24.63 -7.45 22.80
C TRP A 246 -25.60 -7.48 23.97
N TYR A 247 -25.15 -7.01 25.13
CA TYR A 247 -26.02 -6.78 26.25
C TYR A 247 -26.59 -5.36 26.18
N LYS A 248 -27.92 -5.25 26.13
CA LYS A 248 -28.60 -3.98 26.31
C LYS A 248 -29.18 -3.94 27.74
N GLU A 249 -28.89 -2.90 28.48
CA GLU A 249 -29.57 -2.65 29.73
C GLU A 249 -31.10 -2.66 29.49
N PRO A 250 -31.86 -3.39 30.30
CA PRO A 250 -33.32 -3.35 30.19
C PRO A 250 -33.81 -1.88 30.38
N GLU A 251 -34.68 -1.46 29.50
CA GLU A 251 -35.30 -0.14 29.64
C GLU A 251 -35.99 -0.08 30.98
N LYS A 252 -35.64 0.90 31.84
CA LYS A 252 -36.34 1.17 33.10
C LYS A 252 -37.83 1.39 32.78
N LYS A 253 -38.70 0.58 33.40
CA LYS A 253 -40.13 0.68 33.16
C LYS A 253 -40.61 2.12 33.50
N ALA A 254 -41.61 2.57 32.79
CA ALA A 254 -42.13 3.93 32.94
C ALA A 254 -42.57 4.24 34.40
N GLU A 255 -42.88 3.22 35.20
CA GLU A 255 -43.23 3.31 36.62
C GLU A 255 -42.06 3.80 37.49
N GLU A 256 -40.82 3.28 37.25
CA GLU A 256 -39.63 3.77 38.00
C GLU A 256 -39.28 5.23 37.69
N LYS A 257 -39.53 5.68 36.44
CA LYS A 257 -39.34 7.10 36.05
C LYS A 257 -40.36 8.06 36.72
N VAL A 258 -41.50 7.53 37.11
CA VAL A 258 -42.53 8.34 37.83
C VAL A 258 -42.16 8.48 39.32
N GLU A 259 -41.64 7.42 39.95
CA GLU A 259 -41.14 7.45 41.33
C GLU A 259 -39.90 8.34 41.47
N GLU A 260 -38.92 8.23 40.58
CA GLU A 260 -37.69 9.07 40.58
C GLU A 260 -38.03 10.56 40.40
N LYS A 261 -39.06 10.88 39.58
CA LYS A 261 -39.57 12.26 39.45
C LYS A 261 -40.43 12.74 40.63
N ALA A 262 -41.08 11.81 41.33
CA ALA A 262 -41.87 12.14 42.52
C ALA A 262 -40.95 12.39 43.70
N GLU A 263 -39.88 11.65 43.87
CA GLU A 263 -38.84 11.88 44.90
C GLU A 263 -38.09 13.20 44.63
N GLU A 264 -37.68 13.47 43.38
CA GLU A 264 -37.03 14.75 43.03
C GLU A 264 -37.91 15.97 43.25
N GLN A 265 -39.26 15.83 43.11
CA GLN A 265 -40.21 16.91 43.41
C GLN A 265 -40.53 17.06 44.90
N SER A 266 -40.34 16.02 45.72
CA SER A 266 -40.51 16.11 47.17
C SER A 266 -39.33 16.80 47.86
N GLU A 267 -38.09 16.54 47.40
CA GLU A 267 -36.90 17.20 47.92
C GLU A 267 -36.85 18.71 47.58
N VAL A 268 -37.46 19.15 46.48
CA VAL A 268 -37.52 20.57 46.09
C VAL A 268 -38.51 21.39 46.98
N ARG A 269 -39.39 20.70 47.69
CA ARG A 269 -40.38 21.41 48.55
C ARG A 269 -39.93 21.67 49.99
N GLU A 270 -38.84 21.04 50.44
CA GLU A 270 -38.33 21.30 51.85
C GLU A 270 -37.15 22.30 51.86
N GLY A 271 -36.77 22.88 50.75
CA GLY A 271 -35.57 23.74 50.60
C GLY A 271 -35.85 25.23 50.31
N ASP A 272 -36.96 25.81 50.75
CA ASP A 272 -37.21 27.24 50.52
C ASP A 272 -36.75 28.08 51.76
N GLY A 273 -35.45 28.30 51.83
CA GLY A 273 -34.80 29.15 52.86
C GLY A 273 -33.30 29.17 52.67
N ASP A 274 -32.82 29.91 51.71
CA ASP A 274 -31.52 30.57 51.56
C ASP A 274 -31.12 30.67 50.07
N LYS A 275 -31.75 31.58 49.37
CA LYS A 275 -31.34 31.93 48.00
C LYS A 275 -30.43 33.13 48.06
N GLU A 276 -29.13 32.94 47.77
CA GLU A 276 -28.32 33.96 47.08
C GLU A 276 -26.84 33.54 46.74
N LYS A 277 -26.45 32.25 46.93
CA LYS A 277 -25.05 31.86 46.69
C LYS A 277 -24.81 30.64 45.81
N ASP A 278 -25.77 30.06 45.12
CA ASP A 278 -25.59 28.77 44.44
C ASP A 278 -25.83 28.77 42.93
N GLU A 279 -26.18 29.89 42.29
CA GLU A 279 -26.39 29.90 40.82
C GLU A 279 -25.13 29.69 40.00
N THR A 280 -23.93 30.01 40.51
CA THR A 280 -22.65 29.84 39.80
C THR A 280 -22.13 28.40 39.82
N ARG A 281 -22.61 27.57 40.75
CA ARG A 281 -22.12 26.18 40.92
C ARG A 281 -22.93 25.16 40.12
N GLU A 282 -24.16 25.48 39.77
CA GLU A 282 -24.99 24.60 38.92
C GLU A 282 -24.70 24.73 37.43
N GLU A 283 -24.31 25.90 36.97
CA GLU A 283 -23.89 26.05 35.54
C GLU A 283 -22.58 25.32 35.22
N GLU A 284 -21.66 25.25 36.16
CA GLU A 284 -20.43 24.47 35.97
C GLU A 284 -20.67 22.96 35.98
N LYS A 285 -21.61 22.45 36.76
CA LYS A 285 -21.98 21.03 36.77
C LYS A 285 -22.77 20.62 35.55
N LYS A 286 -23.60 21.48 34.98
CA LYS A 286 -24.33 21.22 33.72
C LYS A 286 -23.40 21.26 32.49
N LYS A 287 -22.34 22.06 32.51
CA LYS A 287 -21.30 22.03 31.44
C LYS A 287 -20.44 20.78 31.50
N LYS A 288 -20.05 20.30 32.69
CA LYS A 288 -19.27 19.05 32.81
C LYS A 288 -20.05 17.79 32.42
N LYS A 289 -21.36 17.75 32.70
CA LYS A 289 -22.19 16.59 32.31
C LYS A 289 -22.50 16.52 30.82
N LYS A 290 -22.45 17.64 30.09
CA LYS A 290 -22.57 17.67 28.62
C LYS A 290 -21.28 17.35 27.88
N GLU A 291 -20.12 17.43 28.53
CA GLU A 291 -18.85 17.08 27.91
C GLU A 291 -18.50 15.59 28.00
N ASP A 292 -19.13 14.83 28.91
CA ASP A 292 -18.84 13.41 29.10
C ASP A 292 -19.77 12.47 28.30
N ASP A 293 -20.93 12.97 27.86
CA ASP A 293 -21.87 12.22 27.00
C ASP A 293 -21.51 12.27 25.48
N GLY A 294 -20.40 12.91 25.13
CA GLY A 294 -20.00 13.21 23.74
C GLY A 294 -18.90 12.37 23.14
N LYS A 295 -18.45 11.28 23.78
CA LYS A 295 -17.35 10.43 23.23
C LYS A 295 -17.71 8.98 23.01
N ALA A 296 -18.82 8.72 22.36
CA ALA A 296 -18.98 7.50 21.59
C ALA A 296 -18.58 7.84 20.14
N ILE A 297 -17.40 7.41 19.71
CA ILE A 297 -16.99 7.51 18.31
C ILE A 297 -17.78 6.45 17.55
N PRO A 298 -18.74 6.81 16.68
CA PRO A 298 -19.34 5.84 15.79
C PRO A 298 -18.33 5.53 14.68
N LEU A 299 -17.79 4.33 14.67
CA LEU A 299 -17.11 3.80 13.49
C LEU A 299 -18.18 3.48 12.45
N ILE A 300 -18.57 4.48 11.66
CA ILE A 300 -19.40 4.28 10.48
C ILE A 300 -18.46 3.85 9.34
N LEU A 301 -18.39 2.55 9.10
CA LEU A 301 -17.92 2.01 7.85
C LEU A 301 -19.14 1.80 6.94
N GLU A 302 -19.51 2.82 6.20
CA GLU A 302 -20.42 2.68 5.06
C GLU A 302 -19.65 2.07 3.89
N GLY A 303 -19.66 0.74 3.81
CA GLY A 303 -19.26 -0.02 2.63
C GLY A 303 -20.51 -0.41 1.86
N VAL A 304 -20.82 0.30 0.79
CA VAL A 304 -21.83 -0.13 -0.19
C VAL A 304 -21.31 -1.37 -0.91
N LEU A 305 -21.89 -2.52 -0.63
CA LEU A 305 -21.71 -3.73 -1.44
C LEU A 305 -22.58 -3.60 -2.70
N PRO A 306 -22.07 -3.87 -3.91
CA PRO A 306 -22.91 -3.97 -5.08
C PRO A 306 -23.81 -5.20 -4.96
N GLU A 307 -25.10 -5.01 -5.24
CA GLU A 307 -26.08 -6.09 -5.36
C GLU A 307 -25.69 -6.97 -6.55
N THR A 308 -25.55 -8.25 -6.28
CA THR A 308 -25.41 -9.29 -7.32
C THR A 308 -26.79 -9.60 -7.89
N THR A 309 -26.98 -9.34 -9.16
CA THR A 309 -27.96 -10.04 -10.02
C THR A 309 -27.26 -11.09 -10.84
#